data_528cca2380fb1a4668bea021d58b9d33
#
_entry.id   528cca2380fb1a4668bea021d58b9d33
#
_cell.length_a   1.000
_cell.length_b   1.000
_cell.length_c   1.000
_cell.angle_alpha   90.00
_cell.angle_beta   90.00
_cell.angle_gamma   90.00
#
_symmetry.space_group_name_H-M   'P 1'
#
loop_
_entity.id
_entity.type
_entity.pdbx_description
1 polymer ?
#
loop_
_entity_poly.entity_id
_entity_poly.type
_entity_poly.pdbx_seq_one_letter_code
_entity_poly.pdbx_strand_id
1 'polypeptide(L)'
;MKNITNIFREKKLKLTPQRIAVYKYLLSSKQHPSAETIYKALQRDFPTMSLATVYKALKTLVDVELIQELNVGEGNFRYDANTNPHPHIQCLKCSRVDDIDDIDFKELNVKIKPYTDYDVICNQVYFYGICKNCQKEQSN
;
A
#
# COMPACT_ATOMS: atom_id res chain seq x y z
N MET A 1 13.84 -15.46 -6.19
CA MET A 1 12.53 -14.79 -6.20
C MET A 1 11.43 -15.83 -6.06
N LYS A 2 10.62 -15.74 -5.02
CA LYS A 2 9.52 -16.69 -4.84
C LYS A 2 8.46 -16.49 -5.92
N ASN A 3 8.02 -17.57 -6.54
CA ASN A 3 6.93 -17.58 -7.51
C ASN A 3 5.62 -17.22 -6.77
N ILE A 4 4.73 -16.44 -7.41
CA ILE A 4 3.42 -16.06 -6.86
C ILE A 4 2.62 -17.28 -6.44
N THR A 5 2.66 -18.37 -7.22
CA THR A 5 2.00 -19.62 -6.89
C THR A 5 2.45 -20.14 -5.52
N ASN A 6 3.75 -20.12 -5.26
CA ASN A 6 4.29 -20.57 -3.98
C ASN A 6 3.92 -19.64 -2.83
N ILE A 7 3.95 -18.32 -3.08
CA ILE A 7 3.55 -17.32 -2.09
C ILE A 7 2.08 -17.55 -1.66
N PHE A 8 1.19 -17.72 -2.63
CA PHE A 8 -0.23 -17.96 -2.35
C PHE A 8 -0.44 -19.28 -1.62
N ARG A 9 0.32 -20.31 -1.99
CA ARG A 9 0.24 -21.62 -1.32
C ARG A 9 0.68 -21.53 0.14
N GLU A 10 1.77 -20.82 0.42
CA GLU A 10 2.24 -20.61 1.79
C GLU A 10 1.20 -19.87 2.64
N LYS A 11 0.47 -18.94 2.04
CA LYS A 11 -0.59 -18.19 2.71
C LYS A 11 -1.94 -18.91 2.68
N LYS A 12 -2.01 -20.11 2.12
CA LYS A 12 -3.26 -20.89 1.98
C LYS A 12 -4.33 -20.15 1.19
N LEU A 13 -3.91 -19.36 0.20
CA LEU A 13 -4.82 -18.62 -0.68
C LEU A 13 -5.13 -19.42 -1.92
N LYS A 14 -6.42 -19.38 -2.31
CA LYS A 14 -6.86 -19.93 -3.59
C LYS A 14 -6.30 -19.08 -4.74
N LEU A 15 -5.71 -19.74 -5.72
CA LEU A 15 -5.21 -19.11 -6.93
C LEU A 15 -6.39 -18.79 -7.85
N THR A 16 -6.73 -17.52 -7.96
CA THR A 16 -7.70 -17.05 -8.96
C THR A 16 -7.01 -16.06 -9.90
N PRO A 17 -7.38 -16.02 -11.19
CA PRO A 17 -6.76 -15.08 -12.14
C PRO A 17 -6.85 -13.62 -11.68
N GLN A 18 -8.00 -13.22 -11.13
CA GLN A 18 -8.23 -11.86 -10.67
C GLN A 18 -7.33 -11.50 -9.50
N ARG A 19 -7.22 -12.41 -8.53
CA ARG A 19 -6.40 -12.20 -7.33
C ARG A 19 -4.91 -12.09 -7.69
N ILE A 20 -4.46 -12.96 -8.60
CA ILE A 20 -3.09 -12.94 -9.11
C ILE A 20 -2.82 -11.62 -9.85
N ALA A 21 -3.76 -11.18 -10.69
CA ALA A 21 -3.60 -9.94 -11.46
C ALA A 21 -3.49 -8.71 -10.57
N VAL A 22 -4.32 -8.62 -9.52
CA VAL A 22 -4.26 -7.52 -8.54
C VAL A 22 -2.90 -7.50 -7.84
N TYR A 23 -2.43 -8.65 -7.38
CA TYR A 23 -1.15 -8.74 -6.69
C TYR A 23 0.03 -8.39 -7.61
N LYS A 24 0.03 -8.91 -8.84
CA LYS A 24 1.07 -8.58 -9.84
C LYS A 24 1.12 -7.08 -10.12
N TYR A 25 -0.05 -6.46 -10.27
CA TYR A 25 -0.12 -5.02 -10.51
C TYR A 25 0.56 -4.25 -9.37
N LEU A 26 0.26 -4.62 -8.13
CA LEU A 26 0.85 -3.97 -6.96
C LEU A 26 2.35 -4.20 -6.85
N LEU A 27 2.83 -5.40 -7.19
CA LEU A 27 4.26 -5.70 -7.18
C LEU A 27 5.03 -4.84 -8.17
N SER A 28 4.41 -4.46 -9.29
CA SER A 28 5.05 -3.64 -10.32
C SER A 28 4.85 -2.14 -10.12
N SER A 29 3.97 -1.74 -9.19
CA SER A 29 3.62 -0.34 -8.99
C SER A 29 4.38 0.25 -7.80
N LYS A 30 4.93 1.46 -7.99
CA LYS A 30 5.55 2.25 -6.92
C LYS A 30 4.68 3.43 -6.48
N GLN A 31 3.48 3.56 -7.06
CA GLN A 31 2.64 4.74 -6.87
C GLN A 31 1.54 4.58 -5.81
N HIS A 32 1.49 3.44 -5.12
CA HIS A 32 0.47 3.16 -4.10
C HIS A 32 -0.94 3.43 -4.65
N PRO A 33 -1.42 2.58 -5.58
CA PRO A 33 -2.69 2.84 -6.26
C PRO A 33 -3.89 2.60 -5.36
N SER A 34 -5.00 3.29 -5.69
CA SER A 34 -6.32 3.01 -5.12
C SER A 34 -6.95 1.79 -5.81
N ALA A 35 -8.02 1.26 -5.22
CA ALA A 35 -8.77 0.16 -5.84
C ALA A 35 -9.32 0.56 -7.22
N GLU A 36 -9.78 1.79 -7.37
CA GLU A 36 -10.30 2.32 -8.64
C GLU A 36 -9.22 2.36 -9.71
N THR A 37 -8.01 2.78 -9.35
CA THR A 37 -6.87 2.80 -10.27
C THR A 37 -6.52 1.39 -10.74
N ILE A 38 -6.48 0.43 -9.81
CA ILE A 38 -6.22 -0.98 -10.13
C ILE A 38 -7.30 -1.52 -11.05
N TYR A 39 -8.57 -1.25 -10.73
CA TYR A 39 -9.73 -1.67 -11.54
C TYR A 39 -9.59 -1.19 -12.98
N LYS A 40 -9.31 0.09 -13.17
CA LYS A 40 -9.14 0.66 -14.52
C LYS A 40 -7.97 0.01 -15.28
N ALA A 41 -6.86 -0.21 -14.58
CA ALA A 41 -5.68 -0.81 -15.20
C ALA A 41 -5.91 -2.25 -15.64
N LEU A 42 -6.73 -3.02 -14.90
CA LEU A 42 -6.98 -4.42 -15.20
C LEU A 42 -8.20 -4.66 -16.10
N GLN A 43 -8.98 -3.63 -16.39
CA GLN A 43 -10.24 -3.78 -17.14
C GLN A 43 -10.02 -4.29 -18.56
N ARG A 44 -8.89 -3.97 -19.18
CA ARG A 44 -8.56 -4.45 -20.52
C ARG A 44 -8.44 -5.97 -20.57
N ASP A 45 -7.77 -6.56 -19.57
CA ASP A 45 -7.53 -8.00 -19.51
C ASP A 45 -8.68 -8.76 -18.85
N PHE A 46 -9.50 -8.08 -18.06
CA PHE A 46 -10.63 -8.65 -17.32
C PHE A 46 -11.86 -7.78 -17.51
N PRO A 47 -12.46 -7.77 -18.74
CA PRO A 47 -13.55 -6.83 -19.05
C PRO A 47 -14.82 -7.03 -18.20
N THR A 48 -15.01 -8.23 -17.66
CA THR A 48 -16.21 -8.56 -16.85
C THR A 48 -15.96 -8.44 -15.34
N MET A 49 -14.75 -8.13 -14.93
CA MET A 49 -14.41 -7.98 -13.50
C MET A 49 -15.03 -6.69 -12.96
N SER A 50 -15.72 -6.79 -11.82
CA SER A 50 -16.32 -5.63 -11.16
C SER A 50 -15.33 -4.97 -10.21
N LEU A 51 -15.60 -3.71 -9.86
CA LEU A 51 -14.84 -3.00 -8.82
C LEU A 51 -14.97 -3.72 -7.47
N ALA A 52 -16.14 -4.29 -7.17
CA ALA A 52 -16.34 -5.08 -5.95
C ALA A 52 -15.38 -6.28 -5.89
N THR A 53 -15.12 -6.92 -7.02
CA THR A 53 -14.16 -8.04 -7.10
C THR A 53 -12.75 -7.58 -6.78
N VAL A 54 -12.35 -6.40 -7.25
CA VAL A 54 -11.04 -5.80 -6.92
C VAL A 54 -10.93 -5.57 -5.41
N TYR A 55 -11.96 -4.97 -4.80
CA TYR A 55 -11.99 -4.74 -3.35
C TYR A 55 -11.88 -6.04 -2.55
N LYS A 56 -12.59 -7.10 -2.98
CA LYS A 56 -12.51 -8.42 -2.33
C LYS A 56 -11.11 -9.00 -2.42
N ALA A 57 -10.47 -8.91 -3.58
CA ALA A 57 -9.11 -9.39 -3.78
C ALA A 57 -8.14 -8.63 -2.88
N LEU A 58 -8.25 -7.31 -2.82
CA LEU A 58 -7.42 -6.46 -1.98
C LEU A 58 -7.59 -6.81 -0.50
N LYS A 59 -8.84 -6.95 -0.03
CA LYS A 59 -9.10 -7.33 1.35
C LYS A 59 -8.46 -8.67 1.71
N THR A 60 -8.60 -9.66 0.83
CA THR A 60 -7.99 -10.98 1.05
C THR A 60 -6.47 -10.87 1.15
N LEU A 61 -5.84 -10.11 0.25
CA LEU A 61 -4.38 -9.93 0.26
C LEU A 61 -3.90 -9.16 1.50
N VAL A 62 -4.66 -8.19 1.97
CA VAL A 62 -4.37 -7.46 3.23
C VAL A 62 -4.49 -8.41 4.42
N ASP A 63 -5.55 -9.20 4.48
CA ASP A 63 -5.80 -10.11 5.60
C ASP A 63 -4.69 -11.16 5.79
N VAL A 64 -4.03 -11.57 4.71
CA VAL A 64 -2.90 -12.50 4.78
C VAL A 64 -1.54 -11.79 4.77
N GLU A 65 -1.54 -10.49 4.89
CA GLU A 65 -0.33 -9.66 5.00
C GLU A 65 0.61 -9.72 3.79
N LEU A 66 0.07 -9.95 2.60
CA LEU A 66 0.83 -9.86 1.35
C LEU A 66 0.92 -8.43 0.82
N ILE A 67 -0.04 -7.60 1.18
CA ILE A 67 -0.04 -6.17 0.88
C ILE A 67 -0.47 -5.42 2.13
N GLN A 68 -0.19 -4.11 2.16
CA GLN A 68 -0.71 -3.24 3.20
C GLN A 68 -1.66 -2.21 2.62
N GLU A 69 -2.61 -1.79 3.46
CA GLU A 69 -3.57 -0.74 3.15
C GLU A 69 -3.16 0.53 3.85
N LEU A 70 -3.13 1.64 3.12
CA LEU A 70 -2.76 2.95 3.62
C LEU A 70 -4.00 3.85 3.58
N ASN A 71 -4.38 4.42 4.72
CA ASN A 71 -5.45 5.41 4.77
C ASN A 71 -4.83 6.80 4.57
N VAL A 72 -5.08 7.41 3.42
CA VAL A 72 -4.53 8.73 3.08
C VAL A 72 -5.51 9.87 3.36
N GLY A 73 -6.51 9.61 4.20
CA GLY A 73 -7.48 10.61 4.66
C GLY A 73 -8.88 10.38 4.13
N GLU A 74 -9.90 10.66 4.96
CA GLU A 74 -11.33 10.65 4.61
C GLU A 74 -11.82 9.34 3.96
N GLY A 75 -11.27 8.19 4.40
CA GLY A 75 -11.65 6.90 3.83
C GLY A 75 -11.03 6.62 2.47
N ASN A 76 -10.07 7.41 2.03
CA ASN A 76 -9.30 7.14 0.81
C ASN A 76 -8.19 6.15 1.14
N PHE A 77 -8.25 4.98 0.50
CA PHE A 77 -7.30 3.91 0.74
C PHE A 77 -6.38 3.72 -0.46
N ARG A 78 -5.12 3.50 -0.17
CA ARG A 78 -4.09 3.12 -1.14
C ARG A 78 -3.51 1.78 -0.72
N TYR A 79 -2.85 1.11 -1.64
CA TYR A 79 -2.36 -0.25 -1.41
C TYR A 79 -0.90 -0.35 -1.83
N ASP A 80 -0.13 -1.13 -1.07
CA ASP A 80 1.30 -1.29 -1.28
C ASP A 80 1.68 -2.76 -1.08
N ALA A 81 2.38 -3.35 -2.05
CA ALA A 81 2.88 -4.71 -1.94
C ALA A 81 4.16 -4.80 -1.10
N ASN A 82 4.81 -3.67 -0.79
CA ASN A 82 5.93 -3.65 0.14
C ASN A 82 5.42 -3.60 1.57
N THR A 83 5.43 -4.75 2.24
CA THR A 83 4.94 -4.87 3.61
C THR A 83 6.03 -4.65 4.66
N ASN A 84 7.26 -4.40 4.25
CA ASN A 84 8.33 -4.03 5.17
C ASN A 84 8.04 -2.65 5.76
N PRO A 85 8.24 -2.46 7.08
CA PRO A 85 8.02 -1.16 7.69
C PRO A 85 8.89 -0.09 7.03
N HIS A 86 8.28 0.97 6.53
CA HIS A 86 8.98 2.11 5.94
C HIS A 86 8.08 3.35 6.04
N PRO A 87 8.69 4.53 6.16
CA PRO A 87 7.90 5.77 6.20
C PRO A 87 7.31 6.09 4.85
N HIS A 88 6.19 6.81 4.87
CA HIS A 88 5.52 7.32 3.67
C HIS A 88 5.43 8.83 3.73
N ILE A 89 5.35 9.48 2.59
CA ILE A 89 5.08 10.92 2.50
C ILE A 89 3.96 11.17 1.51
N GLN A 90 3.00 11.98 1.92
CA GLN A 90 1.85 12.35 1.08
C GLN A 90 1.93 13.83 0.72
N CYS A 91 1.69 14.13 -0.55
CA CYS A 91 1.54 15.51 -1.01
C CYS A 91 0.15 16.02 -0.63
N LEU A 92 0.10 17.14 0.07
CA LEU A 92 -1.17 17.73 0.51
C LEU A 92 -1.95 18.37 -0.66
N LYS A 93 -1.29 18.60 -1.79
CA LYS A 93 -1.94 19.17 -2.97
C LYS A 93 -2.51 18.13 -3.92
N CYS A 94 -1.67 17.23 -4.41
CA CYS A 94 -2.08 16.24 -5.41
C CYS A 94 -2.41 14.86 -4.84
N SER A 95 -2.24 14.66 -3.54
CA SER A 95 -2.49 13.42 -2.81
C SER A 95 -1.56 12.26 -3.19
N ARG A 96 -0.50 12.53 -3.96
CA ARG A 96 0.50 11.52 -4.28
C ARG A 96 1.14 10.98 -3.01
N VAL A 97 1.35 9.65 -2.96
CA VAL A 97 2.03 8.99 -1.85
C VAL A 97 3.29 8.33 -2.37
N ASP A 98 4.41 8.62 -1.74
CA ASP A 98 5.70 8.01 -2.04
C ASP A 98 6.27 7.34 -0.80
N ASP A 99 7.13 6.35 -1.00
CA ASP A 99 7.92 5.75 0.07
C ASP A 99 9.15 6.60 0.36
N ILE A 100 9.57 6.59 1.62
CA ILE A 100 10.86 7.14 2.01
C ILE A 100 11.75 5.94 2.36
N ASP A 101 12.76 5.70 1.54
CA ASP A 101 13.68 4.59 1.72
C ASP A 101 14.86 5.01 2.60
N ASP A 102 15.59 4.01 3.12
CA ASP A 102 16.86 4.18 3.84
C ASP A 102 16.75 4.89 5.20
N ILE A 103 15.53 5.07 5.72
CA ILE A 103 15.31 5.57 7.09
C ILE A 103 14.46 4.55 7.85
N ASP A 104 14.90 4.24 9.06
CA ASP A 104 14.23 3.30 9.94
C ASP A 104 13.82 4.00 11.24
N PHE A 105 12.57 3.84 11.63
CA PHE A 105 12.03 4.43 12.85
C PHE A 105 11.73 3.37 13.94
N LYS A 106 12.35 2.20 13.86
CA LYS A 106 12.19 1.14 14.87
C LYS A 106 12.59 1.62 16.28
N GLU A 107 13.54 2.53 16.37
CA GLU A 107 13.98 3.11 17.63
C GLU A 107 12.84 3.82 18.37
N LEU A 108 11.84 4.32 17.66
CA LEU A 108 10.69 4.97 18.26
C LEU A 108 9.90 4.00 19.14
N ASN A 109 9.88 2.71 18.81
CA ASN A 109 9.19 1.69 19.61
C ASN A 109 9.78 1.61 21.01
N VAL A 110 11.10 1.81 21.16
CA VAL A 110 11.78 1.82 22.45
C VAL A 110 11.62 3.18 23.14
N LYS A 111 11.76 4.27 22.39
CA LYS A 111 11.67 5.63 22.94
C LYS A 111 10.33 5.95 23.54
N ILE A 112 9.25 5.32 23.06
CA ILE A 112 7.90 5.58 23.57
C ILE A 112 7.60 4.85 24.89
N LYS A 113 8.42 3.85 25.26
CA LYS A 113 8.15 3.01 26.44
C LYS A 113 7.92 3.78 27.74
N PRO A 114 8.67 4.86 28.05
CA PRO A 114 8.41 5.62 29.27
C PRO A 114 7.08 6.36 29.29
N TYR A 115 6.41 6.47 28.14
CA TYR A 115 5.20 7.28 27.99
C TYR A 115 3.92 6.44 27.90
N THR A 116 4.03 5.13 27.93
CA THR A 116 2.87 4.23 27.79
C THR A 116 3.11 2.90 28.49
N ASP A 117 2.02 2.26 28.94
CA ASP A 117 2.05 0.92 29.52
C ASP A 117 1.92 -0.19 28.46
N TYR A 118 1.79 0.21 27.19
CA TYR A 118 1.63 -0.75 26.09
C TYR A 118 2.94 -1.47 25.80
N ASP A 119 2.82 -2.75 25.43
CA ASP A 119 3.92 -3.48 24.79
C ASP A 119 3.89 -3.12 23.31
N VAL A 120 4.74 -2.17 22.91
CA VAL A 120 4.74 -1.61 21.55
C VAL A 120 5.38 -2.59 20.57
N ILE A 121 4.62 -3.01 19.57
CA ILE A 121 5.06 -4.00 18.59
C ILE A 121 5.62 -3.34 17.34
N CYS A 122 4.99 -2.26 16.86
CA CYS A 122 5.41 -1.58 15.62
C CYS A 122 4.94 -0.13 15.63
N ASN A 123 5.40 0.62 14.64
CA ASN A 123 4.91 1.97 14.39
C ASN A 123 4.76 2.18 12.88
N GLN A 124 3.99 3.21 12.52
CA GLN A 124 3.90 3.72 11.16
C GLN A 124 4.15 5.21 11.21
N VAL A 125 4.99 5.69 10.30
CA VAL A 125 5.34 7.11 10.23
C VAL A 125 4.90 7.65 8.88
N TYR A 126 4.09 8.71 8.93
CA TYR A 126 3.62 9.42 7.74
C TYR A 126 4.10 10.86 7.81
N PHE A 127 4.66 11.32 6.69
CA PHE A 127 5.01 12.73 6.52
C PHE A 127 4.05 13.36 5.54
N TYR A 128 3.83 14.64 5.69
CA TYR A 128 2.92 15.43 4.84
C TYR A 128 3.68 16.65 4.34
N GLY A 129 3.59 16.91 3.06
CA GLY A 129 4.30 18.03 2.46
C GLY A 129 3.77 18.38 1.09
N ILE A 130 4.57 19.05 0.31
CA ILE A 130 4.22 19.45 -1.06
C ILE A 130 5.27 18.83 -1.99
N CYS A 131 4.85 17.97 -2.92
CA CYS A 131 5.79 17.30 -3.83
C CYS A 131 6.46 18.31 -4.78
N LYS A 132 7.55 17.87 -5.38
CA LYS A 132 8.38 18.74 -6.25
C LYS A 132 7.58 19.36 -7.39
N ASN A 133 6.68 18.59 -8.00
CA ASN A 133 5.85 19.09 -9.09
C ASN A 133 4.86 20.16 -8.62
N CYS A 134 4.24 19.97 -7.46
CA CYS A 134 3.30 20.95 -6.90
C CYS A 134 4.02 22.21 -6.40
N GLN A 135 5.27 22.07 -5.93
CA GLN A 135 6.10 23.23 -5.57
C GLN A 135 6.39 24.10 -6.79
N LYS A 136 6.66 23.50 -7.95
CA LYS A 136 6.89 24.22 -9.20
C LYS A 136 5.65 25.00 -9.63
N GLU A 137 4.47 24.44 -9.42
CA GLU A 137 3.20 25.12 -9.71
C GLU A 137 2.96 26.32 -8.79
N GLN A 138 3.42 26.24 -7.54
CA GLN A 138 3.29 27.31 -6.56
C GLN A 138 4.19 28.50 -6.85
N SER A 139 5.32 28.29 -7.52
CA SER A 139 6.28 29.36 -7.80
C SER A 139 5.94 30.18 -9.04
N ASN A 140 4.84 29.87 -9.70
CA ASN A 140 4.34 30.63 -10.86
C ASN A 140 3.25 31.61 -10.41
#